data_61d6f1423f4b2be4399e1a5f028e0354
#
_entry.id   61d6f1423f4b2be4399e1a5f028e0354
#
_cell.length_a   1.000
_cell.length_b   1.000
_cell.length_c   1.000
_cell.angle_alpha   90.00
_cell.angle_beta   90.00
_cell.angle_gamma   90.00
#
_symmetry.space_group_name_H-M   'P 1'
#
loop_
_entity.id
_entity.type
_entity.pdbx_description
1 polymer ?
#
loop_
_entity_poly.entity_id
_entity_poly.type
_entity_poly.pdbx_seq_one_letter_code
_entity_poly.pdbx_strand_id
1 'polypeptide(L)'
;MRIAAFGFRSVPPSKGAAGADKFALELFPRLVTRGHSVVAYNRRYPNVFVDVDDYKGVKIKTFKTTPKKGFDTLLHSFKCTWDIIVNNTADIVHIQNGGNSIWALPLRLFGKKVFISQDGVDWKRDKWPWYGKLYLKLSSFITAHVPNEVIFDNVIAKKLFEAKFNKQFKFIPFGSEVEPGNGNTEILTKHNLKKGGYYLFVGRFIPDKGLHYLIPAFKKSNSKRKLVLIGGSPNPSPYEKELLNMANEQIIFPGYVYGDDVNTLMKNAYCYIQPSDVEGLSPVVLTVMGLNVPLIVSDIEENQYAVLNTARMFKQGNIESLTEEINFCEANHPEMLALAEKAQVRALSVFNWEMVADEHVKVFAEA
;
A
#
# COMPACT_ATOMS: atom_id res chain seq x y z
N MET A 1 4.77 -1.02 26.20
CA MET A 1 4.76 0.43 25.84
C MET A 1 3.31 0.85 25.59
N ARG A 2 2.95 2.11 25.86
CA ARG A 2 1.67 2.72 25.50
C ARG A 2 1.86 3.50 24.21
N ILE A 3 1.22 3.05 23.14
CA ILE A 3 1.41 3.56 21.77
C ILE A 3 0.11 4.19 21.28
N ALA A 4 0.15 5.43 20.79
CA ALA A 4 -0.93 6.07 20.05
C ALA A 4 -0.57 6.16 18.58
N ALA A 5 -1.52 5.93 17.67
CA ALA A 5 -1.26 5.97 16.25
C ALA A 5 -2.35 6.73 15.48
N PHE A 6 -1.93 7.63 14.56
CA PHE A 6 -2.83 8.35 13.66
C PHE A 6 -2.17 8.64 12.30
N GLY A 7 -2.94 9.16 11.35
CA GLY A 7 -2.46 9.47 9.99
C GLY A 7 -3.04 8.56 8.91
N PHE A 8 -3.78 7.54 9.26
CA PHE A 8 -4.59 6.65 8.42
C PHE A 8 -6.08 7.03 8.49
N ARG A 9 -6.96 6.30 7.79
CA ARG A 9 -8.42 6.55 7.83
C ARG A 9 -9.10 5.80 8.95
N SER A 10 -8.98 4.47 8.97
CA SER A 10 -9.64 3.64 9.98
C SER A 10 -9.01 2.25 10.12
N VAL A 11 -9.13 1.69 11.33
CA VAL A 11 -8.88 0.30 11.70
C VAL A 11 -10.15 -0.21 12.39
N PRO A 12 -10.82 -1.27 11.90
CA PRO A 12 -10.59 -1.91 10.60
C PRO A 12 -10.86 -0.98 9.42
N PRO A 13 -10.37 -1.31 8.21
CA PRO A 13 -10.50 -0.46 7.05
C PRO A 13 -11.95 -0.21 6.63
N SER A 14 -12.28 1.03 6.27
CA SER A 14 -13.55 1.40 5.67
C SER A 14 -13.49 1.35 4.13
N LYS A 15 -14.64 1.53 3.48
CA LYS A 15 -14.71 1.62 2.00
C LYS A 15 -13.73 2.67 1.46
N GLY A 16 -12.91 2.29 0.49
CA GLY A 16 -11.88 3.14 -0.10
C GLY A 16 -10.57 3.17 0.69
N ALA A 17 -10.31 2.16 1.53
CA ALA A 17 -9.05 1.96 2.24
C ALA A 17 -7.83 1.98 1.31
N ALA A 18 -6.70 2.44 1.82
CA ALA A 18 -5.43 2.57 1.11
C ALA A 18 -4.30 1.85 1.88
N GLY A 19 -3.07 1.89 1.34
CA GLY A 19 -1.92 1.22 1.94
C GLY A 19 -1.70 1.55 3.42
N ALA A 20 -1.88 2.81 3.83
CA ALA A 20 -1.76 3.22 5.23
C ALA A 20 -2.79 2.54 6.16
N ASP A 21 -4.02 2.30 5.68
CA ASP A 21 -5.04 1.59 6.45
C ASP A 21 -4.69 0.10 6.59
N LYS A 22 -4.17 -0.52 5.51
CA LYS A 22 -3.69 -1.91 5.55
C LYS A 22 -2.49 -2.06 6.47
N PHE A 23 -1.54 -1.12 6.42
CA PHE A 23 -0.40 -1.10 7.34
C PHE A 23 -0.86 -1.07 8.80
N ALA A 24 -1.80 -0.19 9.13
CA ALA A 24 -2.34 -0.08 10.48
C ALA A 24 -3.09 -1.35 10.92
N LEU A 25 -3.87 -1.95 10.00
CA LEU A 25 -4.61 -3.19 10.20
C LEU A 25 -3.68 -4.36 10.57
N GLU A 26 -2.52 -4.44 9.94
CA GLU A 26 -1.59 -5.55 10.12
C GLU A 26 -0.63 -5.32 11.30
N LEU A 27 -0.08 -4.10 11.43
CA LEU A 27 0.92 -3.81 12.45
C LEU A 27 0.31 -3.74 13.86
N PHE A 28 -0.79 -3.00 14.06
CA PHE A 28 -1.23 -2.65 15.40
C PHE A 28 -1.73 -3.85 16.23
N PRO A 29 -2.51 -4.80 15.68
CA PRO A 29 -2.83 -6.03 16.42
C PRO A 29 -1.59 -6.84 16.81
N ARG A 30 -0.57 -6.86 15.93
CA ARG A 30 0.69 -7.56 16.23
C ARG A 30 1.51 -6.89 17.33
N LEU A 31 1.41 -5.57 17.48
CA LEU A 31 1.98 -4.88 18.63
C LEU A 31 1.24 -5.23 19.91
N VAL A 32 -0.10 -5.39 19.86
CA VAL A 32 -0.90 -5.85 21.01
C VAL A 32 -0.51 -7.26 21.43
N THR A 33 -0.37 -8.21 20.50
CA THR A 33 0.05 -9.58 20.83
C THR A 33 1.44 -9.66 21.44
N ARG A 34 2.28 -8.63 21.24
CA ARG A 34 3.60 -8.45 21.86
C ARG A 34 3.53 -7.75 23.24
N GLY A 35 2.34 -7.58 23.80
CA GLY A 35 2.13 -7.01 25.13
C GLY A 35 2.17 -5.48 25.16
N HIS A 36 1.97 -4.80 24.04
CA HIS A 36 1.89 -3.33 23.99
C HIS A 36 0.44 -2.87 24.00
N SER A 37 0.16 -1.73 24.67
CA SER A 37 -1.14 -1.09 24.60
C SER A 37 -1.17 -0.13 23.39
N VAL A 38 -2.11 -0.34 22.48
CA VAL A 38 -2.22 0.47 21.26
C VAL A 38 -3.57 1.17 21.21
N VAL A 39 -3.56 2.48 20.95
CA VAL A 39 -4.72 3.32 20.67
C VAL A 39 -4.62 3.83 19.23
N ALA A 40 -5.54 3.44 18.37
CA ALA A 40 -5.63 3.89 17.00
C ALA A 40 -6.73 4.96 16.85
N TYR A 41 -6.43 6.05 16.15
CA TYR A 41 -7.34 7.17 15.96
C TYR A 41 -7.98 7.13 14.58
N ASN A 42 -9.24 6.75 14.50
CA ASN A 42 -10.02 6.66 13.28
C ASN A 42 -10.65 8.00 12.88
N ARG A 43 -10.79 8.21 11.56
CA ARG A 43 -11.53 9.35 11.00
C ARG A 43 -13.00 8.99 10.81
N ARG A 44 -13.89 9.90 11.23
CA ARG A 44 -15.33 9.79 10.97
C ARG A 44 -15.76 10.86 9.97
N TYR A 45 -16.06 10.41 8.76
CA TYR A 45 -16.73 11.24 7.75
C TYR A 45 -18.26 11.11 7.89
N PRO A 46 -19.06 12.06 7.35
CA PRO A 46 -20.50 12.05 7.53
C PRO A 46 -21.20 10.74 7.13
N ASN A 47 -20.72 10.08 6.08
CA ASN A 47 -21.35 8.88 5.50
C ASN A 47 -20.41 7.67 5.42
N VAL A 48 -19.20 7.76 5.95
CA VAL A 48 -18.19 6.68 5.89
C VAL A 48 -17.44 6.65 7.20
N PHE A 49 -17.73 5.67 8.04
CA PHE A 49 -16.98 5.43 9.28
C PHE A 49 -17.15 3.96 9.70
N VAL A 50 -16.26 3.52 10.56
CA VAL A 50 -16.34 2.24 11.25
C VAL A 50 -16.63 2.56 12.71
N ASP A 51 -17.72 2.03 13.23
CA ASP A 51 -18.18 2.29 14.60
C ASP A 51 -17.80 1.09 15.48
N VAL A 52 -16.55 1.11 15.93
CA VAL A 52 -15.98 0.09 16.82
C VAL A 52 -15.08 0.77 17.83
N ASP A 53 -15.06 0.25 19.06
CA ASP A 53 -14.18 0.75 20.14
C ASP A 53 -12.94 -0.12 20.34
N ASP A 54 -12.95 -1.33 19.75
CA ASP A 54 -11.84 -2.29 19.79
C ASP A 54 -11.75 -3.07 18.48
N TYR A 55 -10.53 -3.35 18.07
CA TYR A 55 -10.24 -4.27 16.96
C TYR A 55 -9.02 -5.15 17.33
N LYS A 56 -9.24 -6.43 17.58
CA LYS A 56 -8.17 -7.40 17.92
C LYS A 56 -7.27 -6.88 19.07
N GLY A 57 -7.87 -6.25 20.08
CA GLY A 57 -7.18 -5.68 21.23
C GLY A 57 -6.60 -4.29 21.03
N VAL A 58 -6.68 -3.73 19.82
CA VAL A 58 -6.35 -2.33 19.55
C VAL A 58 -7.53 -1.45 19.96
N LYS A 59 -7.33 -0.53 20.91
CA LYS A 59 -8.36 0.45 21.30
C LYS A 59 -8.57 1.47 20.19
N ILE A 60 -9.82 1.72 19.82
CA ILE A 60 -10.17 2.65 18.74
C ILE A 60 -10.80 3.90 19.33
N LYS A 61 -10.24 5.06 18.98
CA LYS A 61 -10.87 6.36 19.22
C LYS A 61 -11.23 6.99 17.88
N THR A 62 -12.47 7.43 17.73
CA THR A 62 -12.98 7.96 16.45
C THR A 62 -13.30 9.44 16.55
N PHE A 63 -12.65 10.26 15.70
CA PHE A 63 -12.91 11.70 15.64
C PHE A 63 -13.58 12.13 14.34
N LYS A 64 -14.64 12.95 14.49
CA LYS A 64 -15.30 13.60 13.35
C LYS A 64 -14.33 14.53 12.63
N THR A 65 -14.31 14.43 11.29
CA THR A 65 -13.56 15.31 10.41
C THR A 65 -14.43 15.83 9.26
N THR A 66 -13.90 16.70 8.41
CA THR A 66 -14.58 17.31 7.28
C THR A 66 -14.22 16.56 5.98
N PRO A 67 -15.09 16.50 4.97
CA PRO A 67 -14.75 15.91 3.66
C PRO A 67 -13.85 16.80 2.80
N LYS A 68 -13.47 18.01 3.26
CA LYS A 68 -12.61 18.92 2.48
C LYS A 68 -11.19 18.36 2.41
N LYS A 69 -10.74 18.06 1.18
CA LYS A 69 -9.42 17.47 0.88
C LYS A 69 -8.27 18.24 1.54
N GLY A 70 -7.42 17.54 2.29
CA GLY A 70 -6.27 18.09 3.01
C GLY A 70 -6.65 18.68 4.38
N PHE A 71 -7.75 19.40 4.49
CA PHE A 71 -8.22 19.94 5.76
C PHE A 71 -8.77 18.87 6.71
N ASP A 72 -9.33 17.79 6.14
CA ASP A 72 -9.74 16.58 6.87
C ASP A 72 -8.60 16.01 7.70
N THR A 73 -7.44 15.90 7.08
CA THR A 73 -6.22 15.35 7.69
C THR A 73 -5.71 16.27 8.82
N LEU A 74 -5.61 17.57 8.56
CA LEU A 74 -5.12 18.54 9.56
C LEU A 74 -6.02 18.59 10.80
N LEU A 75 -7.34 18.69 10.59
CA LEU A 75 -8.30 18.75 11.69
C LEU A 75 -8.31 17.46 12.52
N HIS A 76 -8.26 16.31 11.87
CA HIS A 76 -8.21 15.04 12.57
C HIS A 76 -6.93 14.89 13.38
N SER A 77 -5.78 15.14 12.79
CA SER A 77 -4.49 15.01 13.47
C SER A 77 -4.32 16.01 14.61
N PHE A 78 -4.91 17.21 14.49
CA PHE A 78 -5.01 18.16 15.61
C PHE A 78 -5.76 17.55 16.80
N LYS A 79 -6.96 16.98 16.56
CA LYS A 79 -7.76 16.38 17.64
C LYS A 79 -7.04 15.19 18.29
N CYS A 80 -6.35 14.36 17.48
CA CYS A 80 -5.54 13.26 18.00
C CYS A 80 -4.42 13.76 18.91
N THR A 81 -3.66 14.75 18.44
CA THR A 81 -2.57 15.36 19.19
C THR A 81 -3.06 15.96 20.50
N TRP A 82 -4.17 16.68 20.47
CA TRP A 82 -4.80 17.26 21.66
C TRP A 82 -5.21 16.19 22.67
N ASP A 83 -5.90 15.13 22.22
CA ASP A 83 -6.31 14.03 23.10
C ASP A 83 -5.11 13.31 23.72
N ILE A 84 -4.04 13.07 22.93
CA ILE A 84 -2.83 12.43 23.42
C ILE A 84 -2.14 13.26 24.51
N ILE A 85 -2.06 14.58 24.34
CA ILE A 85 -1.41 15.47 25.29
C ILE A 85 -2.26 15.63 26.56
N VAL A 86 -3.53 16.01 26.42
CA VAL A 86 -4.41 16.35 27.54
C VAL A 86 -4.75 15.13 28.38
N ASN A 87 -5.07 14.01 27.74
CA ASN A 87 -5.48 12.78 28.43
C ASN A 87 -4.31 11.82 28.69
N ASN A 88 -3.08 12.19 28.31
CA ASN A 88 -1.87 11.40 28.48
C ASN A 88 -2.03 9.92 28.06
N THR A 89 -2.65 9.71 26.90
CA THR A 89 -3.09 8.39 26.45
C THR A 89 -1.94 7.46 26.03
N ALA A 90 -0.76 8.02 25.73
CA ALA A 90 0.39 7.25 25.26
C ALA A 90 1.73 7.92 25.61
N ASP A 91 2.80 7.14 25.62
CA ASP A 91 4.19 7.59 25.76
C ASP A 91 4.84 7.72 24.39
N ILE A 92 4.46 6.83 23.47
CA ILE A 92 4.93 6.75 22.09
C ILE A 92 3.80 7.16 21.15
N VAL A 93 4.14 7.99 20.16
CA VAL A 93 3.19 8.39 19.11
C VAL A 93 3.74 8.00 17.74
N HIS A 94 3.02 7.13 17.05
CA HIS A 94 3.31 6.71 15.71
C HIS A 94 2.43 7.49 14.71
N ILE A 95 3.06 8.35 13.93
CA ILE A 95 2.39 9.19 12.93
C ILE A 95 2.60 8.54 11.55
N GLN A 96 1.52 8.21 10.87
CA GLN A 96 1.62 7.78 9.47
C GLN A 96 1.54 8.98 8.53
N ASN A 97 2.45 8.97 7.53
CA ASN A 97 2.59 9.97 6.48
C ASN A 97 3.18 11.31 6.95
N GLY A 98 4.28 11.72 6.34
CA GLY A 98 5.03 12.94 6.65
C GLY A 98 4.25 14.24 6.47
N GLY A 99 3.13 14.23 5.74
CA GLY A 99 2.22 15.36 5.70
C GLY A 99 1.61 15.72 7.07
N ASN A 100 1.67 14.81 8.05
CA ASN A 100 1.22 15.01 9.43
C ASN A 100 2.37 15.42 10.39
N SER A 101 3.59 15.55 9.90
CA SER A 101 4.78 15.77 10.75
C SER A 101 4.77 17.03 11.57
N ILE A 102 3.99 18.06 11.17
CA ILE A 102 3.83 19.29 11.95
C ILE A 102 3.37 19.02 13.40
N TRP A 103 2.62 17.94 13.60
CA TRP A 103 2.13 17.54 14.91
C TRP A 103 3.20 16.86 15.78
N ALA A 104 4.34 16.52 15.21
CA ALA A 104 5.49 16.05 16.00
C ALA A 104 6.04 17.14 16.91
N LEU A 105 5.96 18.43 16.52
CA LEU A 105 6.44 19.55 17.34
C LEU A 105 5.76 19.62 18.71
N PRO A 106 4.41 19.81 18.81
CA PRO A 106 3.76 19.85 20.11
C PRO A 106 3.92 18.52 20.88
N LEU A 107 3.86 17.37 20.23
CA LEU A 107 4.03 16.09 20.91
C LEU A 107 5.41 15.96 21.57
N ARG A 108 6.47 16.38 20.89
CA ARG A 108 7.84 16.40 21.44
C ARG A 108 7.97 17.38 22.59
N LEU A 109 7.37 18.58 22.49
CA LEU A 109 7.35 19.58 23.55
C LEU A 109 6.67 19.08 24.83
N PHE A 110 5.65 18.22 24.70
CA PHE A 110 4.97 17.57 25.82
C PHE A 110 5.57 16.21 26.21
N GLY A 111 6.85 15.95 25.85
CA GLY A 111 7.61 14.80 26.29
C GLY A 111 7.24 13.45 25.66
N LYS A 112 6.48 13.46 24.54
CA LYS A 112 6.17 12.22 23.83
C LYS A 112 7.32 11.79 22.93
N LYS A 113 7.56 10.48 22.85
CA LYS A 113 8.45 9.88 21.82
C LYS A 113 7.67 9.79 20.53
N VAL A 114 8.16 10.41 19.46
CA VAL A 114 7.44 10.51 18.17
C VAL A 114 8.20 9.75 17.09
N PHE A 115 7.48 8.90 16.37
CA PHE A 115 7.95 8.14 15.21
C PHE A 115 7.08 8.45 14.01
N ILE A 116 7.68 8.59 12.84
CA ILE A 116 6.94 8.88 11.61
C ILE A 116 7.23 7.79 10.59
N SER A 117 6.17 7.12 10.10
CA SER A 117 6.27 6.26 8.91
C SER A 117 6.06 7.09 7.64
N GLN A 118 7.03 7.02 6.73
CA GLN A 118 7.05 7.79 5.49
C GLN A 118 7.06 6.85 4.27
N ASP A 119 6.00 6.92 3.45
CA ASP A 119 5.77 6.04 2.30
C ASP A 119 6.25 6.60 0.96
N GLY A 120 6.58 7.88 0.89
CA GLY A 120 6.95 8.50 -0.37
C GLY A 120 7.40 9.95 -0.27
N VAL A 121 7.64 10.57 -1.43
CA VAL A 121 8.08 11.96 -1.57
C VAL A 121 6.93 12.83 -2.07
N ASP A 122 6.02 13.19 -1.16
CA ASP A 122 4.75 13.84 -1.50
C ASP A 122 4.87 15.19 -2.23
N TRP A 123 5.92 15.98 -1.97
CA TRP A 123 6.11 17.27 -2.65
C TRP A 123 6.47 17.14 -4.14
N LYS A 124 6.88 15.96 -4.61
CA LYS A 124 7.15 15.68 -6.02
C LYS A 124 5.88 15.35 -6.81
N ARG A 125 4.77 15.06 -6.14
CA ARG A 125 3.52 14.65 -6.79
C ARG A 125 2.79 15.84 -7.39
N ASP A 126 2.43 15.79 -8.66
CA ASP A 126 1.78 16.89 -9.39
C ASP A 126 0.35 17.20 -8.97
N LYS A 127 -0.28 16.31 -8.21
CA LYS A 127 -1.63 16.52 -7.66
C LYS A 127 -1.76 17.69 -6.67
N TRP A 128 -0.63 18.25 -6.19
CA TRP A 128 -0.64 19.32 -5.21
C TRP A 128 -0.40 20.68 -5.85
N PRO A 129 -1.20 21.71 -5.50
CA PRO A 129 -0.94 23.09 -5.91
C PRO A 129 0.34 23.62 -5.24
N TRP A 130 0.87 24.75 -5.73
CA TRP A 130 2.15 25.27 -5.26
C TRP A 130 2.25 25.48 -3.76
N TYR A 131 1.17 25.98 -3.11
CA TYR A 131 1.11 26.14 -1.64
C TYR A 131 1.09 24.79 -0.90
N GLY A 132 0.44 23.79 -1.48
CA GLY A 132 0.49 22.42 -0.96
C GLY A 132 1.90 21.82 -1.07
N LYS A 133 2.60 22.05 -2.18
CA LYS A 133 4.00 21.64 -2.34
C LYS A 133 4.93 22.35 -1.33
N LEU A 134 4.67 23.64 -1.03
CA LEU A 134 5.43 24.38 -0.02
C LEU A 134 5.20 23.81 1.39
N TYR A 135 3.94 23.57 1.76
CA TYR A 135 3.59 22.91 3.01
C TYR A 135 4.29 21.54 3.15
N LEU A 136 4.26 20.72 2.10
CA LEU A 136 4.89 19.39 2.11
C LEU A 136 6.42 19.45 2.17
N LYS A 137 7.05 20.48 1.59
CA LYS A 137 8.49 20.72 1.77
C LYS A 137 8.83 21.09 3.23
N LEU A 138 8.02 21.94 3.87
CA LEU A 138 8.16 22.25 5.30
C LEU A 138 7.93 21.00 6.16
N SER A 139 6.86 20.25 5.88
CA SER A 139 6.59 18.98 6.56
C SER A 139 7.76 18.00 6.44
N SER A 140 8.40 17.93 5.27
CA SER A 140 9.58 17.06 5.07
C SER A 140 10.78 17.48 5.93
N PHE A 141 10.99 18.79 6.10
CA PHE A 141 12.04 19.30 6.98
C PHE A 141 11.74 18.90 8.42
N ILE A 142 10.49 19.10 8.87
CA ILE A 142 10.05 18.69 10.21
C ILE A 142 10.19 17.17 10.38
N THR A 143 9.76 16.37 9.38
CA THR A 143 9.94 14.91 9.37
C THR A 143 11.39 14.52 9.60
N ALA A 144 12.33 15.19 8.94
CA ALA A 144 13.74 14.81 9.04
C ALA A 144 14.41 15.22 10.38
N HIS A 145 13.84 16.17 11.16
CA HIS A 145 14.59 16.78 12.27
C HIS A 145 13.89 16.71 13.65
N VAL A 146 12.56 16.53 13.71
CA VAL A 146 11.80 16.65 14.95
C VAL A 146 11.49 15.31 15.64
N PRO A 147 11.05 14.25 14.91
CA PRO A 147 10.73 12.97 15.53
C PRO A 147 11.99 12.31 16.12
N ASN A 148 11.77 11.34 17.01
CA ASN A 148 12.86 10.48 17.51
C ASN A 148 13.46 9.64 16.41
N GLU A 149 12.60 9.08 15.53
CA GLU A 149 13.05 8.31 14.38
C GLU A 149 12.03 8.41 13.24
N VAL A 150 12.52 8.26 12.01
CA VAL A 150 11.71 8.17 10.79
C VAL A 150 11.90 6.81 10.16
N ILE A 151 10.80 6.12 9.89
CA ILE A 151 10.78 4.79 9.32
C ILE A 151 10.26 4.90 7.90
N PHE A 152 11.05 4.50 6.93
CA PHE A 152 10.67 4.41 5.52
C PHE A 152 10.30 2.98 5.18
N ASP A 153 9.24 2.79 4.42
CA ASP A 153 8.87 1.53 3.78
C ASP A 153 9.24 1.50 2.29
N ASN A 154 9.73 2.63 1.77
CA ASN A 154 10.16 2.83 0.39
C ASN A 154 11.66 3.21 0.36
N VAL A 155 12.47 2.33 -0.25
CA VAL A 155 13.93 2.51 -0.34
C VAL A 155 14.29 3.79 -1.11
N ILE A 156 13.55 4.11 -2.18
CA ILE A 156 13.85 5.27 -3.02
C ILE A 156 13.52 6.56 -2.29
N ALA A 157 12.35 6.60 -1.61
CA ALA A 157 12.01 7.74 -0.76
C ALA A 157 13.05 7.95 0.35
N LYS A 158 13.52 6.86 0.98
CA LYS A 158 14.59 6.90 1.98
C LYS A 158 15.87 7.51 1.39
N LYS A 159 16.38 6.97 0.27
CA LYS A 159 17.59 7.48 -0.40
C LYS A 159 17.47 8.98 -0.74
N LEU A 160 16.31 9.42 -1.23
CA LEU A 160 16.07 10.84 -1.55
C LEU A 160 16.07 11.73 -0.31
N PHE A 161 15.50 11.26 0.81
CA PHE A 161 15.56 11.99 2.08
C PHE A 161 16.97 12.02 2.66
N GLU A 162 17.70 10.91 2.63
CA GLU A 162 19.10 10.82 3.09
C GLU A 162 19.99 11.78 2.31
N ALA A 163 19.88 11.79 0.98
CA ALA A 163 20.62 12.71 0.14
C ALA A 163 20.26 14.19 0.40
N LYS A 164 18.95 14.48 0.61
CA LYS A 164 18.48 15.85 0.80
C LYS A 164 18.84 16.43 2.16
N PHE A 165 18.78 15.62 3.22
CA PHE A 165 18.93 16.09 4.60
C PHE A 165 20.27 15.69 5.23
N ASN A 166 21.12 14.96 4.51
CA ASN A 166 22.40 14.41 4.96
C ASN A 166 22.28 13.67 6.31
N LYS A 167 21.27 12.80 6.40
CA LYS A 167 20.95 11.99 7.58
C LYS A 167 20.64 10.56 7.16
N GLN A 168 20.90 9.59 8.06
CA GLN A 168 20.47 8.22 7.91
C GLN A 168 19.07 8.04 8.53
N PHE A 169 18.22 7.21 7.91
CA PHE A 169 16.88 6.88 8.39
C PHE A 169 16.68 5.37 8.44
N LYS A 170 15.74 4.93 9.29
CA LYS A 170 15.40 3.51 9.38
C LYS A 170 14.61 3.07 8.15
N PHE A 171 14.80 1.83 7.77
CA PHE A 171 14.03 1.19 6.71
C PHE A 171 13.38 -0.07 7.28
N ILE A 172 12.05 -0.12 7.25
CA ILE A 172 11.26 -1.30 7.56
C ILE A 172 10.27 -1.49 6.41
N PRO A 173 10.38 -2.55 5.62
CA PRO A 173 9.53 -2.77 4.47
C PRO A 173 8.08 -3.01 4.89
N PHE A 174 7.17 -2.87 3.93
CA PHE A 174 5.79 -3.33 4.09
C PHE A 174 5.76 -4.86 4.15
N GLY A 175 4.81 -5.43 4.90
CA GLY A 175 4.67 -6.88 4.98
C GLY A 175 3.84 -7.47 3.84
N SER A 176 4.13 -8.72 3.48
CA SER A 176 3.29 -9.52 2.59
C SER A 176 2.17 -10.21 3.39
N GLU A 177 1.02 -10.36 2.77
CA GLU A 177 -0.06 -11.17 3.29
C GLU A 177 0.03 -12.57 2.67
N VAL A 178 -0.03 -13.60 3.48
CA VAL A 178 0.16 -14.98 3.03
C VAL A 178 -1.10 -15.83 3.20
N GLU A 179 -2.19 -15.25 3.73
CA GLU A 179 -3.42 -16.01 3.89
C GLU A 179 -4.08 -16.29 2.53
N PRO A 180 -4.19 -17.58 2.16
CA PRO A 180 -4.64 -17.97 0.82
C PRO A 180 -6.16 -17.83 0.61
N GLY A 181 -6.85 -17.05 1.43
CA GLY A 181 -8.32 -16.95 1.44
C GLY A 181 -8.98 -18.23 1.99
N ASN A 182 -10.30 -18.17 2.17
CA ASN A 182 -11.09 -19.27 2.72
C ASN A 182 -11.38 -20.45 1.74
N GLY A 183 -10.75 -20.43 0.56
CA GLY A 183 -10.94 -21.44 -0.48
C GLY A 183 -12.25 -21.32 -1.28
N ASN A 184 -13.09 -20.34 -0.98
CA ASN A 184 -14.31 -20.09 -1.75
C ASN A 184 -13.96 -19.59 -3.16
N THR A 185 -14.42 -20.31 -4.19
CA THR A 185 -14.17 -19.99 -5.60
C THR A 185 -15.39 -19.42 -6.34
N GLU A 186 -16.46 -19.09 -5.62
CA GLU A 186 -17.69 -18.51 -6.21
C GLU A 186 -17.40 -17.25 -7.02
N ILE A 187 -16.45 -16.43 -6.58
CA ILE A 187 -16.03 -15.23 -7.30
C ILE A 187 -15.49 -15.55 -8.71
N LEU A 188 -14.81 -16.69 -8.90
CA LEU A 188 -14.37 -17.13 -10.22
C LEU A 188 -15.57 -17.42 -11.12
N THR A 189 -16.53 -18.19 -10.62
CA THR A 189 -17.75 -18.54 -11.34
C THR A 189 -18.57 -17.30 -11.69
N LYS A 190 -18.72 -16.36 -10.73
CA LYS A 190 -19.43 -15.09 -10.92
C LYS A 190 -18.91 -14.29 -12.11
N HIS A 191 -17.60 -14.33 -12.37
CA HIS A 191 -16.95 -13.60 -13.46
C HIS A 191 -16.56 -14.50 -14.65
N ASN A 192 -17.10 -15.73 -14.69
CA ASN A 192 -16.81 -16.71 -15.73
C ASN A 192 -15.28 -16.91 -15.94
N LEU A 193 -14.57 -17.09 -14.81
CA LEU A 193 -13.13 -17.31 -14.74
C LEU A 193 -12.83 -18.77 -14.38
N LYS A 194 -11.66 -19.24 -14.81
CA LYS A 194 -11.11 -20.55 -14.44
C LYS A 194 -9.74 -20.34 -13.80
N LYS A 195 -9.37 -21.20 -12.87
CA LYS A 195 -8.02 -21.24 -12.29
C LYS A 195 -6.97 -21.30 -13.39
N GLY A 196 -5.98 -20.41 -13.36
CA GLY A 196 -4.94 -20.28 -14.39
C GLY A 196 -5.45 -19.80 -15.76
N GLY A 197 -6.69 -19.31 -15.85
CA GLY A 197 -7.33 -18.88 -17.10
C GLY A 197 -7.25 -17.38 -17.38
N TYR A 198 -6.53 -16.61 -16.58
CA TYR A 198 -6.51 -15.15 -16.70
C TYR A 198 -5.23 -14.52 -16.17
N TYR A 199 -4.85 -13.41 -16.81
CA TYR A 199 -3.94 -12.41 -16.25
C TYR A 199 -4.68 -11.47 -15.34
N LEU A 200 -4.03 -10.97 -14.31
CA LEU A 200 -4.66 -10.13 -13.29
C LEU A 200 -3.88 -8.85 -13.06
N PHE A 201 -4.61 -7.75 -12.87
CA PHE A 201 -4.15 -6.52 -12.24
C PHE A 201 -5.12 -6.14 -11.12
N VAL A 202 -4.59 -5.60 -10.02
CA VAL A 202 -5.38 -5.07 -8.91
C VAL A 202 -4.85 -3.70 -8.50
N GLY A 203 -5.69 -2.66 -8.59
CA GLY A 203 -5.27 -1.31 -8.21
C GLY A 203 -6.23 -0.20 -8.64
N ARG A 204 -5.84 1.04 -8.36
CA ARG A 204 -6.59 2.21 -8.83
C ARG A 204 -6.41 2.39 -10.33
N PHE A 205 -7.46 2.83 -11.01
CA PHE A 205 -7.39 3.15 -12.44
C PHE A 205 -6.97 4.61 -12.63
N ILE A 206 -5.68 4.85 -12.49
CA ILE A 206 -5.02 6.14 -12.69
C ILE A 206 -3.83 5.97 -13.64
N PRO A 207 -3.39 7.02 -14.36
CA PRO A 207 -2.28 6.92 -15.32
C PRO A 207 -1.03 6.27 -14.74
N ASP A 208 -0.63 6.62 -13.51
CA ASP A 208 0.57 6.09 -12.85
C ASP A 208 0.57 4.55 -12.72
N LYS A 209 -0.58 3.90 -12.91
CA LYS A 209 -0.73 2.44 -12.84
C LYS A 209 -0.58 1.73 -14.17
N GLY A 210 -0.38 2.46 -15.27
CA GLY A 210 0.07 1.92 -16.55
C GLY A 210 -0.94 1.02 -17.31
N LEU A 211 -2.26 1.07 -16.99
CA LEU A 211 -3.25 0.23 -17.68
C LEU A 211 -3.37 0.55 -19.18
N HIS A 212 -3.02 1.77 -19.56
CA HIS A 212 -2.96 2.21 -20.96
C HIS A 212 -1.78 1.60 -21.73
N TYR A 213 -0.80 0.98 -21.05
CA TYR A 213 0.22 0.12 -21.65
C TYR A 213 -0.23 -1.34 -21.65
N LEU A 214 -0.79 -1.79 -20.53
CA LEU A 214 -1.18 -3.18 -20.33
C LEU A 214 -2.23 -3.65 -21.33
N ILE A 215 -3.32 -2.88 -21.50
CA ILE A 215 -4.41 -3.29 -22.41
C ILE A 215 -3.93 -3.41 -23.86
N PRO A 216 -3.21 -2.44 -24.45
CA PRO A 216 -2.65 -2.60 -25.79
C PRO A 216 -1.65 -3.74 -25.90
N ALA A 217 -0.76 -3.93 -24.93
CA ALA A 217 0.21 -5.03 -24.94
C ALA A 217 -0.50 -6.38 -24.92
N PHE A 218 -1.51 -6.53 -24.05
CA PHE A 218 -2.30 -7.75 -23.97
C PHE A 218 -3.05 -8.03 -25.28
N LYS A 219 -3.64 -7.03 -25.93
CA LYS A 219 -4.30 -7.18 -27.24
C LYS A 219 -3.34 -7.57 -28.35
N LYS A 220 -2.07 -7.15 -28.28
CA LYS A 220 -1.02 -7.53 -29.25
C LYS A 220 -0.44 -8.92 -28.97
N SER A 221 -0.59 -9.44 -27.76
CA SER A 221 -0.04 -10.73 -27.37
C SER A 221 -0.79 -11.91 -28.00
N ASN A 222 -0.17 -13.08 -27.96
CA ASN A 222 -0.77 -14.34 -28.46
C ASN A 222 -1.69 -15.01 -27.44
N SER A 223 -1.92 -14.40 -26.27
CA SER A 223 -2.69 -15.01 -25.19
C SER A 223 -4.16 -15.17 -25.58
N LYS A 224 -4.70 -16.35 -25.27
CA LYS A 224 -6.15 -16.66 -25.37
C LYS A 224 -6.86 -16.60 -24.02
N ARG A 225 -6.13 -16.25 -22.95
CA ARG A 225 -6.68 -16.07 -21.60
C ARG A 225 -7.42 -14.76 -21.50
N LYS A 226 -8.12 -14.57 -20.39
CA LYS A 226 -8.73 -13.27 -20.05
C LYS A 226 -7.72 -12.34 -19.40
N LEU A 227 -7.91 -11.04 -19.54
CA LEU A 227 -7.28 -10.00 -18.74
C LEU A 227 -8.32 -9.45 -17.76
N VAL A 228 -8.06 -9.59 -16.47
CA VAL A 228 -8.94 -9.17 -15.38
C VAL A 228 -8.35 -7.95 -14.68
N LEU A 229 -9.08 -6.85 -14.68
CA LEU A 229 -8.63 -5.57 -14.12
C LEU A 229 -9.54 -5.20 -12.94
N ILE A 230 -9.04 -5.39 -11.72
CA ILE A 230 -9.80 -5.16 -10.48
C ILE A 230 -9.44 -3.80 -9.90
N GLY A 231 -10.46 -3.01 -9.57
CA GLY A 231 -10.30 -1.71 -8.93
C GLY A 231 -11.18 -0.64 -9.54
N GLY A 232 -10.62 0.57 -9.63
CA GLY A 232 -11.34 1.74 -10.10
C GLY A 232 -11.14 2.96 -9.20
N SER A 233 -12.03 3.93 -9.28
CA SER A 233 -12.14 5.05 -8.35
C SER A 233 -13.61 5.34 -8.02
N PRO A 234 -13.92 5.89 -6.82
CA PRO A 234 -15.29 6.24 -6.46
C PRO A 234 -15.94 7.27 -7.41
N ASN A 235 -15.11 8.09 -8.04
CA ASN A 235 -15.50 9.07 -9.06
C ASN A 235 -14.62 8.84 -10.29
N PRO A 236 -15.08 8.06 -11.30
CA PRO A 236 -14.30 7.72 -12.47
C PRO A 236 -13.83 8.95 -13.24
N SER A 237 -12.52 9.06 -13.42
CA SER A 237 -11.88 10.09 -14.24
C SER A 237 -12.14 9.86 -15.74
N PRO A 238 -11.89 10.84 -16.62
CA PRO A 238 -11.91 10.60 -18.06
C PRO A 238 -11.04 9.42 -18.48
N TYR A 239 -9.83 9.31 -17.94
CA TYR A 239 -8.92 8.18 -18.15
C TYR A 239 -9.55 6.84 -17.80
N GLU A 240 -10.19 6.74 -16.64
CA GLU A 240 -10.85 5.50 -16.21
C GLU A 240 -12.01 5.14 -17.14
N LYS A 241 -12.81 6.14 -17.57
CA LYS A 241 -13.89 5.91 -18.53
C LYS A 241 -13.37 5.39 -19.87
N GLU A 242 -12.26 5.90 -20.37
CA GLU A 242 -11.60 5.40 -21.58
C GLU A 242 -11.18 3.93 -21.42
N LEU A 243 -10.59 3.56 -20.28
CA LEU A 243 -10.23 2.18 -20.00
C LEU A 243 -11.45 1.26 -19.98
N LEU A 244 -12.53 1.66 -19.30
CA LEU A 244 -13.77 0.88 -19.22
C LEU A 244 -14.41 0.65 -20.58
N ASN A 245 -14.29 1.60 -21.52
CA ASN A 245 -14.75 1.44 -22.90
C ASN A 245 -13.94 0.40 -23.71
N MET A 246 -12.80 -0.05 -23.21
CA MET A 246 -11.98 -1.11 -23.84
C MET A 246 -12.41 -2.53 -23.43
N ALA A 247 -13.43 -2.64 -22.55
CA ALA A 247 -13.98 -3.90 -22.09
C ALA A 247 -14.53 -4.74 -23.27
N ASN A 248 -14.32 -6.04 -23.22
CA ASN A 248 -14.85 -7.01 -24.16
C ASN A 248 -14.90 -8.41 -23.49
N GLU A 249 -15.17 -9.46 -24.25
CA GLU A 249 -15.24 -10.85 -23.74
C GLU A 249 -13.91 -11.32 -23.10
N GLN A 250 -12.78 -10.78 -23.55
CA GLN A 250 -11.43 -11.14 -23.08
C GLN A 250 -10.90 -10.17 -22.01
N ILE A 251 -11.31 -8.89 -22.02
CA ILE A 251 -10.86 -7.85 -21.08
C ILE A 251 -12.02 -7.47 -20.20
N ILE A 252 -11.97 -7.86 -18.92
CA ILE A 252 -13.07 -7.70 -18.00
C ILE A 252 -12.69 -6.81 -16.80
N PHE A 253 -13.67 -6.03 -16.35
CA PHE A 253 -13.55 -5.10 -15.23
C PHE A 253 -14.58 -5.48 -14.16
N PRO A 254 -14.22 -6.32 -13.18
CA PRO A 254 -15.13 -6.71 -12.09
C PRO A 254 -15.53 -5.56 -11.16
N GLY A 255 -14.86 -4.39 -11.28
CA GLY A 255 -15.00 -3.31 -10.32
C GLY A 255 -14.18 -3.54 -9.06
N TYR A 256 -14.66 -3.01 -7.92
CA TYR A 256 -14.01 -3.23 -6.63
C TYR A 256 -14.30 -4.63 -6.08
N VAL A 257 -13.25 -5.35 -5.74
CA VAL A 257 -13.31 -6.62 -5.02
C VAL A 257 -12.45 -6.50 -3.77
N TYR A 258 -12.91 -6.97 -2.63
CA TYR A 258 -12.24 -6.83 -1.34
C TYR A 258 -12.20 -8.15 -0.57
N GLY A 259 -11.36 -8.21 0.47
CA GLY A 259 -11.29 -9.32 1.39
C GLY A 259 -10.82 -10.62 0.71
N ASP A 260 -11.40 -11.74 1.11
CA ASP A 260 -11.04 -13.08 0.63
C ASP A 260 -11.24 -13.27 -0.87
N ASP A 261 -12.21 -12.57 -1.45
CA ASP A 261 -12.50 -12.65 -2.89
C ASP A 261 -11.34 -12.15 -3.74
N VAL A 262 -10.69 -11.02 -3.35
CA VAL A 262 -9.53 -10.52 -4.08
C VAL A 262 -8.31 -11.44 -3.91
N ASN A 263 -8.12 -12.03 -2.73
CA ASN A 263 -7.07 -13.01 -2.49
C ASN A 263 -7.29 -14.29 -3.31
N THR A 264 -8.56 -14.74 -3.40
CA THR A 264 -8.95 -15.86 -4.26
C THR A 264 -8.64 -15.58 -5.73
N LEU A 265 -8.96 -14.38 -6.22
CA LEU A 265 -8.64 -13.99 -7.60
C LEU A 265 -7.13 -13.90 -7.83
N MET A 266 -6.36 -13.36 -6.88
CA MET A 266 -4.89 -13.33 -6.98
C MET A 266 -4.30 -14.75 -7.04
N LYS A 267 -4.67 -15.62 -6.09
CA LYS A 267 -4.14 -16.98 -5.97
C LYS A 267 -4.42 -17.85 -7.19
N ASN A 268 -5.52 -17.63 -7.88
CA ASN A 268 -5.94 -18.42 -9.03
C ASN A 268 -5.59 -17.77 -10.38
N ALA A 269 -4.89 -16.64 -10.39
CA ALA A 269 -4.42 -16.01 -11.61
C ALA A 269 -3.32 -16.86 -12.29
N TYR A 270 -3.27 -16.82 -13.61
CA TYR A 270 -2.19 -17.40 -14.41
C TYR A 270 -0.89 -16.63 -14.21
N CYS A 271 -1.00 -15.29 -14.23
CA CYS A 271 0.08 -14.37 -13.96
C CYS A 271 -0.50 -13.02 -13.53
N TYR A 272 0.16 -12.36 -12.59
CA TYR A 272 -0.13 -11.00 -12.19
C TYR A 272 0.77 -10.02 -12.94
N ILE A 273 0.21 -8.89 -13.40
CA ILE A 273 0.98 -7.87 -14.10
C ILE A 273 0.88 -6.54 -13.34
N GLN A 274 2.04 -5.95 -12.99
CA GLN A 274 2.15 -4.62 -12.37
C GLN A 274 2.81 -3.64 -13.35
N PRO A 275 2.04 -2.93 -14.19
CA PRO A 275 2.59 -2.09 -15.24
C PRO A 275 2.85 -0.65 -14.83
N SER A 276 3.02 -0.38 -13.53
CA SER A 276 3.07 0.97 -12.97
C SER A 276 4.30 1.76 -13.38
N ASP A 277 4.10 3.07 -13.57
CA ASP A 277 5.18 4.05 -13.75
C ASP A 277 5.72 4.57 -12.42
N VAL A 278 4.89 4.57 -11.38
CA VAL A 278 5.24 5.07 -10.04
C VAL A 278 4.60 4.19 -8.98
N GLU A 279 5.42 3.70 -8.06
CA GLU A 279 4.99 2.94 -6.88
C GLU A 279 5.70 3.44 -5.61
N GLY A 280 5.19 3.01 -4.48
CA GLY A 280 5.98 2.75 -3.29
C GLY A 280 6.43 1.29 -3.30
N LEU A 281 6.61 0.68 -2.15
CA LEU A 281 6.64 -0.78 -2.08
C LEU A 281 5.20 -1.28 -2.21
N SER A 282 4.85 -1.88 -3.36
CA SER A 282 3.46 -2.26 -3.67
C SER A 282 2.97 -3.41 -2.80
N PRO A 283 2.00 -3.20 -1.88
CA PRO A 283 1.47 -4.29 -1.06
C PRO A 283 0.85 -5.42 -1.87
N VAL A 284 0.29 -5.10 -3.04
CA VAL A 284 -0.30 -6.10 -3.93
C VAL A 284 0.77 -7.00 -4.54
N VAL A 285 1.88 -6.44 -5.00
CA VAL A 285 3.03 -7.22 -5.49
C VAL A 285 3.53 -8.17 -4.41
N LEU A 286 3.71 -7.67 -3.18
CA LEU A 286 4.16 -8.50 -2.05
C LEU A 286 3.16 -9.62 -1.73
N THR A 287 1.85 -9.34 -1.74
CA THR A 287 0.81 -10.34 -1.54
C THR A 287 0.86 -11.41 -2.63
N VAL A 288 0.98 -11.02 -3.90
CA VAL A 288 1.06 -11.95 -5.04
C VAL A 288 2.31 -12.84 -4.95
N MET A 289 3.45 -12.27 -4.57
CA MET A 289 4.67 -13.04 -4.27
C MET A 289 4.40 -14.08 -3.17
N GLY A 290 3.79 -13.68 -2.06
CA GLY A 290 3.44 -14.56 -0.94
C GLY A 290 2.46 -15.67 -1.33
N LEU A 291 1.57 -15.44 -2.29
CA LEU A 291 0.61 -16.40 -2.82
C LEU A 291 1.21 -17.37 -3.86
N ASN A 292 2.50 -17.28 -4.17
CA ASN A 292 3.18 -18.13 -5.18
C ASN A 292 2.56 -18.01 -6.57
N VAL A 293 2.32 -16.78 -7.04
CA VAL A 293 1.73 -16.49 -8.34
C VAL A 293 2.78 -15.84 -9.23
N PRO A 294 2.94 -16.26 -10.50
CA PRO A 294 3.85 -15.64 -11.46
C PRO A 294 3.63 -14.14 -11.60
N LEU A 295 4.72 -13.38 -11.79
CA LEU A 295 4.72 -11.92 -11.86
C LEU A 295 5.43 -11.41 -13.10
N ILE A 296 4.82 -10.38 -13.72
CA ILE A 296 5.45 -9.48 -14.69
C ILE A 296 5.32 -8.08 -14.13
N VAL A 297 6.42 -7.35 -13.98
CA VAL A 297 6.43 -6.00 -13.41
C VAL A 297 7.20 -5.02 -14.29
N SER A 298 6.89 -3.73 -14.23
CA SER A 298 7.72 -2.70 -14.86
C SER A 298 9.09 -2.60 -14.16
N ASP A 299 10.13 -2.17 -14.88
CA ASP A 299 11.51 -2.09 -14.41
C ASP A 299 11.83 -0.84 -13.57
N ILE A 300 10.81 -0.24 -12.92
CA ILE A 300 11.02 0.83 -11.94
C ILE A 300 11.80 0.33 -10.72
N GLU A 301 12.57 1.20 -10.09
CA GLU A 301 13.46 0.82 -8.97
C GLU A 301 12.70 0.14 -7.81
N GLU A 302 11.48 0.59 -7.51
CA GLU A 302 10.64 0.02 -6.46
C GLU A 302 10.26 -1.43 -6.73
N ASN A 303 9.88 -1.74 -7.97
CA ASN A 303 9.58 -3.11 -8.39
C ASN A 303 10.84 -3.97 -8.43
N GLN A 304 11.96 -3.43 -8.95
CA GLN A 304 13.26 -4.13 -8.92
C GLN A 304 13.66 -4.49 -7.49
N TYR A 305 13.49 -3.56 -6.53
CA TYR A 305 13.73 -3.85 -5.12
C TYR A 305 12.81 -4.96 -4.57
N ALA A 306 11.50 -4.89 -4.89
CA ALA A 306 10.53 -5.87 -4.40
C ALA A 306 10.86 -7.27 -4.91
N VAL A 307 11.05 -7.44 -6.21
CA VAL A 307 11.14 -8.75 -6.83
C VAL A 307 12.58 -9.24 -7.05
N LEU A 308 13.58 -8.36 -7.11
CA LEU A 308 14.95 -8.69 -7.54
C LEU A 308 14.92 -9.50 -8.86
N ASN A 309 15.38 -10.76 -8.80
CA ASN A 309 15.42 -11.71 -9.93
C ASN A 309 14.34 -12.81 -9.84
N THR A 310 13.23 -12.54 -9.13
CA THR A 310 12.16 -13.52 -8.89
C THR A 310 10.88 -13.25 -9.68
N ALA A 311 10.93 -12.34 -10.66
CA ALA A 311 9.86 -12.04 -11.59
C ALA A 311 10.44 -11.64 -12.95
N ARG A 312 9.59 -11.66 -13.99
CA ARG A 312 9.92 -11.06 -15.27
C ARG A 312 9.72 -9.55 -15.21
N MET A 313 10.59 -8.79 -15.88
CA MET A 313 10.51 -7.34 -15.92
C MET A 313 10.45 -6.86 -17.38
N PHE A 314 9.62 -5.88 -17.63
CA PHE A 314 9.52 -5.20 -18.92
C PHE A 314 9.92 -3.72 -18.76
N LYS A 315 10.37 -3.10 -19.84
CA LYS A 315 10.76 -1.69 -19.86
C LYS A 315 9.55 -0.81 -19.60
N GLN A 316 9.61 0.03 -18.56
CA GLN A 316 8.56 0.98 -18.18
C GLN A 316 7.98 1.73 -19.39
N GLY A 317 6.66 1.79 -19.50
CA GLY A 317 5.94 2.50 -20.56
C GLY A 317 6.07 1.88 -21.96
N ASN A 318 6.75 0.75 -22.11
CA ASN A 318 6.98 0.12 -23.43
C ASN A 318 6.02 -1.04 -23.66
N ILE A 319 5.08 -0.82 -24.59
CA ILE A 319 4.03 -1.79 -24.96
C ILE A 319 4.64 -3.05 -25.59
N GLU A 320 5.64 -2.90 -26.46
CA GLU A 320 6.30 -4.00 -27.15
C GLU A 320 7.02 -4.91 -26.16
N SER A 321 7.79 -4.33 -25.24
CA SER A 321 8.49 -5.07 -24.18
C SER A 321 7.49 -5.83 -23.28
N LEU A 322 6.36 -5.23 -22.90
CA LEU A 322 5.32 -5.91 -22.12
C LEU A 322 4.65 -7.04 -22.94
N THR A 323 4.43 -6.83 -24.24
CA THR A 323 3.90 -7.87 -25.15
C THR A 323 4.82 -9.08 -25.19
N GLU A 324 6.13 -8.84 -25.31
CA GLU A 324 7.15 -9.89 -25.31
C GLU A 324 7.13 -10.70 -24.01
N GLU A 325 7.01 -10.06 -22.85
CA GLU A 325 6.94 -10.74 -21.56
C GLU A 325 5.62 -11.54 -21.37
N ILE A 326 4.49 -11.06 -21.90
CA ILE A 326 3.25 -11.83 -21.90
C ILE A 326 3.40 -13.08 -22.78
N ASN A 327 3.97 -12.93 -23.97
CA ASN A 327 4.22 -14.06 -24.88
C ASN A 327 5.23 -15.06 -24.29
N PHE A 328 6.27 -14.57 -23.61
CA PHE A 328 7.21 -15.41 -22.88
C PHE A 328 6.50 -16.23 -21.79
N CYS A 329 5.62 -15.60 -21.01
CA CYS A 329 4.85 -16.26 -19.96
C CYS A 329 3.97 -17.38 -20.53
N GLU A 330 3.34 -17.17 -21.69
CA GLU A 330 2.56 -18.21 -22.38
C GLU A 330 3.41 -19.39 -22.85
N ALA A 331 4.60 -19.13 -23.38
CA ALA A 331 5.49 -20.13 -23.91
C ALA A 331 6.29 -20.89 -22.84
N ASN A 332 6.60 -20.24 -21.70
CA ASN A 332 7.54 -20.72 -20.69
C ASN A 332 6.94 -20.76 -19.27
N HIS A 333 5.68 -21.19 -19.14
CA HIS A 333 4.98 -21.19 -17.86
C HIS A 333 5.70 -21.96 -16.73
N PRO A 334 6.37 -23.11 -16.98
CA PRO A 334 7.16 -23.78 -15.94
C PRO A 334 8.27 -22.90 -15.35
N GLU A 335 8.93 -22.08 -16.17
CA GLU A 335 9.95 -21.12 -15.68
C GLU A 335 9.29 -20.02 -14.83
N MET A 336 8.13 -19.53 -15.25
CA MET A 336 7.37 -18.55 -14.48
C MET A 336 6.95 -19.08 -13.10
N LEU A 337 6.58 -20.35 -12.99
CA LEU A 337 6.28 -21.00 -11.71
C LEU A 337 7.52 -21.12 -10.83
N ALA A 338 8.67 -21.48 -11.40
CA ALA A 338 9.93 -21.53 -10.66
C ALA A 338 10.36 -20.15 -10.14
N LEU A 339 10.09 -19.07 -10.89
CA LEU A 339 10.29 -17.69 -10.41
C LEU A 339 9.31 -17.35 -9.29
N ALA A 340 8.04 -17.77 -9.38
CA ALA A 340 7.04 -17.53 -8.35
C ALA A 340 7.41 -18.21 -7.02
N GLU A 341 7.94 -19.43 -7.05
CA GLU A 341 8.46 -20.12 -5.85
C GLU A 341 9.58 -19.30 -5.17
N LYS A 342 10.54 -18.79 -5.94
CA LYS A 342 11.60 -17.92 -5.42
C LYS A 342 11.03 -16.62 -4.87
N ALA A 343 10.02 -16.03 -5.54
CA ALA A 343 9.32 -14.83 -5.07
C ALA A 343 8.62 -15.09 -3.74
N GLN A 344 7.97 -16.24 -3.57
CA GLN A 344 7.34 -16.64 -2.32
C GLN A 344 8.36 -16.76 -1.18
N VAL A 345 9.47 -17.45 -1.40
CA VAL A 345 10.54 -17.56 -0.39
C VAL A 345 11.01 -16.17 0.03
N ARG A 346 11.23 -15.26 -0.93
CA ARG A 346 11.63 -13.89 -0.64
C ARG A 346 10.55 -13.13 0.14
N ALA A 347 9.26 -13.24 -0.25
CA ALA A 347 8.17 -12.60 0.45
C ALA A 347 8.09 -13.02 1.92
N LEU A 348 8.22 -14.32 2.18
CA LEU A 348 8.17 -14.88 3.54
C LEU A 348 9.41 -14.55 4.38
N SER A 349 10.58 -14.40 3.76
CA SER A 349 11.82 -14.14 4.50
C SER A 349 12.13 -12.65 4.69
N VAL A 350 11.70 -11.77 3.77
CA VAL A 350 12.06 -10.33 3.79
C VAL A 350 10.87 -9.44 4.13
N PHE A 351 9.65 -9.83 3.70
CA PHE A 351 8.43 -9.02 3.82
C PHE A 351 7.40 -9.66 4.78
N ASN A 352 7.84 -10.30 5.83
CA ASN A 352 6.97 -10.94 6.82
C ASN A 352 6.46 -9.93 7.84
N TRP A 353 5.13 -9.88 8.08
CA TRP A 353 4.53 -8.96 9.03
C TRP A 353 4.98 -9.15 10.48
N GLU A 354 5.34 -10.38 10.88
CA GLU A 354 5.87 -10.62 12.23
C GLU A 354 7.24 -9.94 12.38
N MET A 355 8.12 -10.08 11.38
CA MET A 355 9.42 -9.38 11.36
C MET A 355 9.24 -7.86 11.31
N VAL A 356 8.28 -7.35 10.51
CA VAL A 356 7.95 -5.92 10.46
C VAL A 356 7.54 -5.41 11.83
N ALA A 357 6.71 -6.17 12.56
CA ALA A 357 6.28 -5.79 13.91
C ALA A 357 7.45 -5.83 14.91
N ASP A 358 8.31 -6.84 14.85
CA ASP A 358 9.50 -6.95 15.74
C ASP A 358 10.47 -5.78 15.51
N GLU A 359 10.74 -5.41 14.25
CA GLU A 359 11.60 -4.27 13.94
C GLU A 359 10.99 -2.94 14.41
N HIS A 360 9.67 -2.76 14.31
CA HIS A 360 9.00 -1.56 14.88
C HIS A 360 9.13 -1.52 16.40
N VAL A 361 8.94 -2.66 17.10
CA VAL A 361 9.12 -2.72 18.55
C VAL A 361 10.53 -2.36 18.95
N LYS A 362 11.53 -2.87 18.23
CA LYS A 362 12.94 -2.55 18.44
C LYS A 362 13.22 -1.05 18.26
N VAL A 363 12.77 -0.46 17.15
CA VAL A 363 12.94 0.98 16.90
C VAL A 363 12.24 1.82 17.96
N PHE A 364 11.04 1.44 18.43
CA PHE A 364 10.32 2.15 19.49
C PHE A 364 11.02 2.06 20.85
N ALA A 365 11.75 1.00 21.11
CA ALA A 365 12.47 0.78 22.37
C ALA A 365 13.84 1.49 22.40
N GLU A 366 14.52 1.63 21.24
CA GLU A 366 15.85 2.24 21.13
C GLU A 366 15.85 3.77 21.27
N ALA A 367 14.75 4.43 21.04
CA ALA A 367 14.59 5.89 21.08
C ALA A 367 14.12 6.36 22.48
#